data_553c7e184988114cf96e44be981a5d38
#
_entry.id   553c7e184988114cf96e44be981a5d38
#
_cell.length_a   1.000
_cell.length_b   1.000
_cell.length_c   1.000
_cell.angle_alpha   90.00
_cell.angle_beta   90.00
_cell.angle_gamma   90.00
#
_symmetry.space_group_name_H-M   'P 1'
#
loop_
_entity.id
_entity.type
_entity.pdbx_description
1 polymer ?
#
loop_
_entity_poly.entity_id
_entity_poly.type
_entity_poly.pdbx_seq_one_letter_code
_entity_poly.pdbx_strand_id
1 'polypeptide(L)'
;MATAKHHRHYAGLFLAFAALGPALPALALFGYNTPRSWDDLELLLFFGYLFGLLPALLTGALVWTLGLRRDGSGIGATLALGMGLSFLEGLIFSGNQSDPTFAGMLALYGFASALCFCPFLPRPEKNHD
;
A
#
# COMPACT_ATOMS: atom_id res chain seq x y z
N MET A 1 1.59 16.95 24.53
CA MET A 1 2.75 16.06 24.28
C MET A 1 2.38 14.71 23.66
N ALA A 2 1.22 14.13 23.97
CA ALA A 2 0.76 12.88 23.33
C ALA A 2 0.54 13.01 21.80
N THR A 3 0.08 14.15 21.32
CA THR A 3 -0.18 14.43 19.90
C THR A 3 1.09 14.41 19.04
N ALA A 4 2.21 14.95 19.51
CA ALA A 4 3.46 15.00 18.74
C ALA A 4 4.07 13.59 18.51
N LYS A 5 3.93 12.68 19.48
CA LYS A 5 4.41 11.30 19.34
C LYS A 5 3.58 10.51 18.33
N HIS A 6 2.28 10.74 18.29
CA HIS A 6 1.36 10.12 17.30
C HIS A 6 1.69 10.60 15.89
N HIS A 7 1.86 11.89 15.67
CA HIS A 7 2.22 12.44 14.35
C HIS A 7 3.54 11.86 13.81
N ARG A 8 4.54 11.69 14.66
CA ARG A 8 5.82 11.07 14.25
C ARG A 8 5.65 9.63 13.80
N HIS A 9 4.79 8.87 14.47
CA HIS A 9 4.52 7.47 14.10
C HIS A 9 3.82 7.39 12.74
N TYR A 10 2.79 8.20 12.51
CA TYR A 10 2.10 8.23 11.22
C TYR A 10 2.98 8.76 10.07
N ALA A 11 3.85 9.72 10.34
CA ALA A 11 4.81 10.19 9.35
C ALA A 11 5.79 9.07 8.94
N GLY A 12 6.30 8.31 9.91
CA GLY A 12 7.14 7.13 9.64
C GLY A 12 6.40 6.07 8.85
N LEU A 13 5.16 5.79 9.20
CA LEU A 13 4.30 4.84 8.49
C LEU A 13 4.02 5.30 7.05
N PHE A 14 3.72 6.57 6.87
CA PHE A 14 3.52 7.18 5.55
C PHE A 14 4.76 7.03 4.66
N LEU A 15 5.94 7.33 5.19
CA LEU A 15 7.21 7.16 4.48
C LEU A 15 7.47 5.68 4.15
N ALA A 16 7.16 4.78 5.07
CA ALA A 16 7.29 3.34 4.83
C ALA A 16 6.35 2.86 3.72
N PHE A 17 5.09 3.31 3.70
CA PHE A 17 4.16 3.03 2.60
C PHE A 17 4.68 3.56 1.27
N ALA A 18 5.22 4.76 1.24
CA ALA A 18 5.75 5.36 0.03
C ALA A 18 6.98 4.63 -0.51
N ALA A 19 7.88 4.21 0.38
CA ALA A 19 9.13 3.57 -0.01
C ALA A 19 8.99 2.06 -0.30
N LEU A 20 8.29 1.33 0.56
CA LEU A 20 8.22 -0.14 0.52
C LEU A 20 6.97 -0.66 -0.15
N GLY A 21 5.87 0.08 -0.13
CA GLY A 21 4.61 -0.36 -0.72
C GLY A 21 4.73 -0.75 -2.19
N PRO A 22 5.33 0.08 -3.05
CA PRO A 22 5.55 -0.25 -4.45
C PRO A 22 6.59 -1.33 -4.68
N ALA A 23 7.61 -1.42 -3.83
CA ALA A 23 8.72 -2.36 -3.99
C ALA A 23 8.32 -3.82 -3.69
N LEU A 24 7.45 -4.04 -2.71
CA LEU A 24 7.05 -5.39 -2.28
C LEU A 24 6.38 -6.20 -3.41
N PRO A 25 5.39 -5.67 -4.15
CA PRO A 25 4.81 -6.38 -5.28
C PRO A 25 5.81 -6.63 -6.41
N ALA A 26 6.68 -5.67 -6.70
CA ALA A 26 7.71 -5.81 -7.72
C ALA A 26 8.70 -6.92 -7.39
N LEU A 27 9.15 -7.01 -6.14
CA LEU A 27 10.04 -8.08 -5.66
C LEU A 27 9.35 -9.44 -5.67
N ALA A 28 8.06 -9.50 -5.34
CA ALA A 28 7.28 -10.74 -5.38
C ALA A 28 7.15 -11.26 -6.82
N LEU A 29 6.87 -10.37 -7.79
CA LEU A 29 6.82 -10.72 -9.21
C LEU A 29 8.17 -11.18 -9.73
N PHE A 30 9.25 -10.50 -9.35
CA PHE A 30 10.61 -10.90 -9.72
C PHE A 30 10.95 -12.28 -9.18
N GLY A 31 10.53 -12.58 -7.95
CA GLY A 31 10.72 -13.90 -7.35
C GLY A 31 9.97 -15.03 -8.06
N TYR A 32 8.87 -14.73 -8.71
CA TYR A 32 8.00 -15.71 -9.38
C TYR A 32 8.40 -15.97 -10.84
N ASN A 33 8.94 -14.96 -11.55
CA ASN A 33 9.30 -15.07 -12.95
C ASN A 33 10.68 -15.69 -13.16
N THR A 34 10.78 -16.61 -14.12
CA THR A 34 12.04 -17.19 -14.65
C THR A 34 12.02 -17.09 -16.17
N PRO A 35 13.12 -16.74 -16.87
CA PRO A 35 14.47 -16.44 -16.36
C PRO A 35 14.58 -15.05 -15.73
N ARG A 36 15.52 -14.88 -14.83
CA ARG A 36 15.75 -13.65 -14.06
C ARG A 36 17.00 -12.94 -14.59
N SER A 37 16.84 -11.69 -14.96
CA SER A 37 17.94 -10.79 -15.23
C SER A 37 17.87 -9.56 -14.32
N TRP A 38 19.00 -8.88 -14.15
CA TRP A 38 19.01 -7.61 -13.41
C TRP A 38 18.19 -6.52 -14.10
N ASP A 39 18.16 -6.55 -15.43
CA ASP A 39 17.35 -5.62 -16.24
C ASP A 39 15.86 -5.83 -15.99
N ASP A 40 15.41 -7.07 -15.80
CA ASP A 40 14.03 -7.38 -15.44
C ASP A 40 13.67 -6.84 -14.05
N LEU A 41 14.60 -6.89 -13.10
CA LEU A 41 14.39 -6.32 -11.77
C LEU A 41 14.26 -4.80 -11.80
N GLU A 42 15.14 -4.12 -12.55
CA GLU A 42 15.05 -2.66 -12.72
C GLU A 42 13.73 -2.25 -13.36
N LEU A 43 13.29 -2.96 -14.38
CA LEU A 43 12.04 -2.71 -15.07
C LEU A 43 10.84 -2.93 -14.14
N LEU A 44 10.83 -4.02 -13.38
CA LEU A 44 9.77 -4.32 -12.41
C LEU A 44 9.70 -3.30 -11.28
N LEU A 45 10.85 -2.87 -10.76
CA LEU A 45 10.91 -1.81 -9.75
C LEU A 45 10.43 -0.48 -10.33
N PHE A 46 10.85 -0.13 -11.51
CA PHE A 46 10.40 1.10 -12.18
C PHE A 46 8.88 1.12 -12.34
N PHE A 47 8.31 0.06 -12.90
CA PHE A 47 6.85 -0.04 -13.05
C PHE A 47 6.14 -0.17 -11.69
N GLY A 48 6.71 -0.90 -10.74
CA GLY A 48 6.19 -1.01 -9.39
C GLY A 48 6.08 0.35 -8.70
N TYR A 49 7.11 1.20 -8.83
CA TYR A 49 7.05 2.56 -8.29
C TYR A 49 6.14 3.47 -9.11
N LEU A 50 6.14 3.36 -10.43
CA LEU A 50 5.29 4.18 -11.29
C LEU A 50 3.79 3.97 -10.97
N PHE A 51 3.38 2.71 -10.84
CA PHE A 51 1.98 2.35 -10.60
C PHE A 51 1.61 2.18 -9.12
N GLY A 52 2.58 1.93 -8.27
CA GLY A 52 2.32 1.66 -6.85
C GLY A 52 2.51 2.86 -5.93
N LEU A 53 3.26 3.88 -6.36
CA LEU A 53 3.58 5.02 -5.50
C LEU A 53 2.34 5.86 -5.18
N LEU A 54 1.52 6.14 -6.17
CA LEU A 54 0.34 6.98 -5.99
C LEU A 54 -0.68 6.35 -5.02
N PRO A 55 -1.14 5.10 -5.20
CA PRO A 55 -2.06 4.49 -4.24
C PRO A 55 -1.41 4.27 -2.87
N ALA A 56 -0.10 4.02 -2.80
CA ALA A 56 0.60 3.90 -1.52
C ALA A 56 0.62 5.23 -0.75
N LEU A 57 0.90 6.34 -1.41
CA LEU A 57 0.88 7.68 -0.81
C LEU A 57 -0.54 8.05 -0.35
N LEU A 58 -1.55 7.80 -1.18
CA LEU A 58 -2.94 8.07 -0.84
C LEU A 58 -3.41 7.21 0.32
N THR A 59 -3.07 5.92 0.33
CA THR A 59 -3.39 5.02 1.46
C THR A 59 -2.73 5.52 2.75
N GLY A 60 -1.46 5.85 2.71
CA GLY A 60 -0.72 6.38 3.86
C GLY A 60 -1.31 7.71 4.38
N ALA A 61 -1.66 8.62 3.46
CA ALA A 61 -2.28 9.88 3.81
C ALA A 61 -3.67 9.69 4.45
N LEU A 62 -4.48 8.79 3.91
CA LEU A 62 -5.81 8.48 4.46
C LEU A 62 -5.72 7.76 5.81
N VAL A 63 -4.79 6.84 5.97
CA VAL A 63 -4.52 6.20 7.28
C VAL A 63 -4.15 7.26 8.32
N TRP A 64 -3.32 8.23 7.94
CA TRP A 64 -2.93 9.33 8.82
C TRP A 64 -4.11 10.25 9.15
N THR A 65 -4.81 10.75 8.13
CA THR A 65 -5.92 11.72 8.32
C THR A 65 -7.11 11.14 9.07
N LEU A 66 -7.42 9.87 8.83
CA LEU A 66 -8.49 9.15 9.51
C LEU A 66 -8.06 8.62 10.89
N GLY A 67 -6.77 8.71 11.23
CA GLY A 67 -6.24 8.23 12.50
C GLY A 67 -6.47 6.73 12.71
N LEU A 68 -6.38 5.94 11.64
CA LEU A 68 -6.64 4.49 11.71
C LEU A 68 -5.67 3.81 12.67
N ARG A 69 -6.19 2.93 13.51
CA ARG A 69 -5.44 2.23 14.55
C ARG A 69 -5.42 0.73 14.29
N ARG A 70 -4.58 0.04 15.04
CA ARG A 70 -4.46 -1.43 14.99
C ARG A 70 -5.60 -2.10 15.75
N ASP A 71 -6.81 -1.86 15.29
CA ASP A 71 -8.02 -2.57 15.70
C ASP A 71 -8.68 -3.21 14.47
N GLY A 72 -9.72 -3.98 14.67
CA GLY A 72 -10.38 -4.69 13.58
C GLY A 72 -10.91 -3.77 12.49
N SER A 73 -11.44 -2.61 12.85
CA SER A 73 -11.97 -1.62 11.91
C SER A 73 -10.85 -0.87 11.18
N GLY A 74 -9.79 -0.47 11.87
CA GLY A 74 -8.66 0.23 11.29
C GLY A 74 -7.86 -0.64 10.33
N ILE A 75 -7.65 -1.91 10.67
CA ILE A 75 -7.01 -2.89 9.78
C ILE A 75 -7.88 -3.09 8.53
N GLY A 76 -9.17 -3.36 8.70
CA GLY A 76 -10.10 -3.55 7.59
C GLY A 76 -10.17 -2.32 6.67
N ALA A 77 -10.22 -1.12 7.24
CA ALA A 77 -10.22 0.13 6.47
C ALA A 77 -8.90 0.31 5.70
N THR A 78 -7.75 0.03 6.31
CA THR A 78 -6.44 0.13 5.65
C THR A 78 -6.34 -0.83 4.47
N LEU A 79 -6.78 -2.07 4.64
CA LEU A 79 -6.81 -3.06 3.56
C LEU A 79 -7.75 -2.65 2.43
N ALA A 80 -8.95 -2.17 2.76
CA ALA A 80 -9.92 -1.70 1.79
C ALA A 80 -9.42 -0.49 0.99
N LEU A 81 -8.74 0.45 1.65
CA LEU A 81 -8.13 1.61 1.01
C LEU A 81 -7.00 1.18 0.05
N GLY A 82 -6.08 0.34 0.50
CA GLY A 82 -4.99 -0.15 -0.33
C GLY A 82 -5.49 -0.89 -1.57
N MET A 83 -6.45 -1.77 -1.40
CA MET A 83 -7.06 -2.52 -2.50
C MET A 83 -7.87 -1.61 -3.43
N GLY A 84 -8.71 -0.75 -2.88
CA GLY A 84 -9.61 0.10 -3.65
C GLY A 84 -8.88 1.16 -4.46
N LEU A 85 -7.88 1.83 -3.88
CA LEU A 85 -7.07 2.84 -4.58
C LEU A 85 -6.25 2.21 -5.70
N SER A 86 -5.65 1.04 -5.48
CA SER A 86 -4.91 0.32 -6.52
C SER A 86 -5.82 -0.20 -7.63
N PHE A 87 -7.04 -0.60 -7.29
CA PHE A 87 -8.03 -1.00 -8.29
C PHE A 87 -8.47 0.19 -9.17
N LEU A 88 -8.75 1.34 -8.55
CA LEU A 88 -9.10 2.57 -9.27
C LEU A 88 -7.97 3.02 -10.20
N GLU A 89 -6.73 2.98 -9.71
CA GLU A 89 -5.57 3.26 -10.55
C GLU A 89 -5.50 2.32 -11.76
N GLY A 90 -5.69 1.02 -11.53
CA GLY A 90 -5.73 0.03 -12.60
C GLY A 90 -6.79 0.31 -13.64
N LEU A 91 -7.98 0.76 -13.23
CA LEU A 91 -9.05 1.16 -14.15
C LEU A 91 -8.68 2.42 -14.96
N ILE A 92 -8.04 3.40 -14.33
CA ILE A 92 -7.60 4.63 -15.02
C ILE A 92 -6.55 4.31 -16.07
N PHE A 93 -5.56 3.48 -15.75
CA PHE A 93 -4.48 3.13 -16.67
C PHE A 93 -4.87 2.11 -17.73
N SER A 94 -5.88 1.27 -17.51
CA SER A 94 -6.39 0.36 -18.56
C SER A 94 -7.15 1.09 -19.67
N GLY A 95 -7.50 2.35 -19.47
CA GLY A 95 -8.13 3.21 -20.48
C GLY A 95 -9.44 2.63 -21.01
N ASN A 96 -9.64 2.76 -22.33
CA ASN A 96 -10.87 2.31 -23.01
C ASN A 96 -10.91 0.78 -23.25
N GLN A 97 -9.84 0.07 -22.93
CA GLN A 97 -9.82 -1.38 -22.93
C GLN A 97 -10.19 -1.84 -21.51
N SER A 98 -11.46 -2.15 -21.33
CA SER A 98 -12.03 -2.63 -20.07
C SER A 98 -11.52 -4.05 -19.74
N ASP A 99 -10.23 -4.20 -19.52
CA ASP A 99 -9.69 -5.44 -19.00
C ASP A 99 -9.63 -5.37 -17.45
N PRO A 100 -10.64 -5.94 -16.77
CA PRO A 100 -10.68 -5.93 -15.31
C PRO A 100 -9.54 -6.76 -14.68
N THR A 101 -8.87 -7.58 -15.47
CA THR A 101 -7.77 -8.44 -15.01
C THR A 101 -6.59 -7.62 -14.49
N PHE A 102 -6.20 -6.58 -15.23
CA PHE A 102 -5.10 -5.68 -14.82
C PHE A 102 -5.46 -4.91 -13.55
N ALA A 103 -6.66 -4.34 -13.50
CA ALA A 103 -7.14 -3.64 -12.30
C ALA A 103 -7.25 -4.59 -11.10
N GLY A 104 -7.71 -5.83 -11.30
CA GLY A 104 -7.76 -6.85 -10.29
C GLY A 104 -6.39 -7.26 -9.76
N MET A 105 -5.40 -7.38 -10.63
CA MET A 105 -4.00 -7.64 -10.22
C MET A 105 -3.45 -6.50 -9.37
N LEU A 106 -3.63 -5.25 -9.78
CA LEU A 106 -3.21 -4.10 -8.98
C LEU A 106 -3.93 -4.03 -7.63
N ALA A 107 -5.22 -4.38 -7.58
CA ALA A 107 -5.96 -4.46 -6.34
C ALA A 107 -5.37 -5.49 -5.37
N LEU A 108 -4.98 -6.67 -5.87
CA LEU A 108 -4.32 -7.70 -5.06
C LEU A 108 -2.96 -7.22 -4.53
N TYR A 109 -2.19 -6.49 -5.33
CA TYR A 109 -0.93 -5.91 -4.88
C TYR A 109 -1.14 -4.83 -3.83
N GLY A 110 -2.14 -3.97 -4.01
CA GLY A 110 -2.51 -2.97 -3.00
C GLY A 110 -2.97 -3.59 -1.70
N PHE A 111 -3.73 -4.68 -1.76
CA PHE A 111 -4.13 -5.46 -0.59
C PHE A 111 -2.92 -6.08 0.12
N ALA A 112 -2.03 -6.76 -0.60
CA ALA A 112 -0.85 -7.39 -0.04
C ALA A 112 0.09 -6.36 0.61
N SER A 113 0.32 -5.22 -0.05
CA SER A 113 1.11 -4.13 0.51
C SER A 113 0.50 -3.58 1.78
N ALA A 114 -0.81 -3.30 1.79
CA ALA A 114 -1.52 -2.81 2.96
C ALA A 114 -1.48 -3.82 4.12
N LEU A 115 -1.59 -5.11 3.82
CA LEU A 115 -1.50 -6.19 4.81
C LEU A 115 -0.13 -6.20 5.51
N CYS A 116 0.95 -5.98 4.77
CA CYS A 116 2.30 -5.90 5.33
C CYS A 116 2.47 -4.73 6.30
N PHE A 117 1.71 -3.65 6.14
CA PHE A 117 1.78 -2.47 7.00
C PHE A 117 0.81 -2.49 8.19
N CYS A 118 -0.21 -3.32 8.17
CA CYS A 118 -1.16 -3.43 9.28
C CYS A 118 -0.52 -3.66 10.66
N PRO A 119 0.55 -4.48 10.80
CA PRO A 119 1.22 -4.66 12.08
C PRO A 119 1.88 -3.39 12.64
N PHE A 120 2.19 -2.43 11.77
CA PHE A 120 2.85 -1.17 12.13
C PHE A 120 1.86 -0.06 12.49
N LEU A 121 0.56 -0.28 12.34
CA LEU A 121 -0.45 0.68 12.78
C LEU A 121 -0.34 0.93 14.29
N PRO A 122 -0.63 2.16 14.76
CA PRO A 122 -0.63 2.47 16.18
C PRO A 122 -1.62 1.59 16.93
N ARG A 123 -1.24 1.15 18.12
CA ARG A 123 -2.14 0.39 18.99
C ARG A 123 -3.30 1.28 19.44
N PRO A 124 -4.50 0.71 19.61
CA PRO A 124 -5.60 1.43 20.22
C PRO A 124 -5.20 1.86 21.63
N GLU A 125 -5.59 3.06 22.01
CA GLU A 125 -5.45 3.49 23.41
C GLU A 125 -6.30 2.57 24.27
N LYS A 126 -5.66 1.94 25.27
CA LYS A 126 -6.42 1.29 26.33
C LYS A 126 -7.07 2.40 27.16
N ASN A 127 -8.37 2.51 27.07
CA ASN A 127 -9.11 3.29 28.08
C ASN A 127 -8.83 2.63 29.42
N HIS A 128 -8.08 3.31 30.26
CA HIS A 128 -7.98 2.98 31.66
C HIS A 128 -9.26 3.55 32.32
N ASP A 129 -10.33 2.76 32.27
CA ASP A 129 -11.47 2.97 33.15
C ASP A 129 -11.14 2.55 34.58
#